data_0ed84dda2321a7e1a7df49f48dd2e12f
#
_entry.id   0ed84dda2321a7e1a7df49f48dd2e12f
#
_cell.length_a   1.000
_cell.length_b   1.000
_cell.length_c   1.000
_cell.angle_alpha   90.00
_cell.angle_beta   90.00
_cell.angle_gamma   90.00
#
_symmetry.space_group_name_H-M   'P 1'
#
loop_
_entity.id
_entity.type
_entity.pdbx_description
1 polymer ?
#
loop_
_entity_poly.entity_id
_entity_poly.type
_entity_poly.pdbx_seq_one_letter_code
_entity_poly.pdbx_strand_id
1 'polypeptide(L)'
;MLNLRVGRCFGMMAGATLLLAASPAPDVPVQARIIDEGFAHSAVMDTAIYLADHIGGRLTNSPAMRAAERWTQQRFRTWGLADVRTEGFEFGRGWTIATASATMAAPRRIILRSIPVAWTPGTNGPLTAQTVLAPIARATDFAAWHGKLAGRIVLLSAPRDAGDDTDAPFTRRSDAELTRLDTFRQPVSDPSALDRLAKAQRAAIDVEAFLKAEGTLGWVRMSSHENGLVSGEGFGFRVGHTPPLPGIEMAAEDYRRIVRLLHDGPVSLRLDTEVKYDDDDTRGYNVLADLPGTSAASGYVMAGAHLDSWIAADGAADNGAGVAIVMEAARILATLHIRTRRTIRFALWSGEEQGLFGSSAYVAAHLATRLVDPDPDKRAFGPYFSQTWPVKPLPGYRDMTAYFNVDNGSGKLRGIYGEGNLAAIPTLREWLAPFASMGATMVAARPTGGSDQQVMSSIGLPAFQFIQDDLDYDARVHHTSLDSVDHLRAADLRQAAVILACLLVEAADADEPLPRKALPSAPDDRHPDS
;
A
#
# COMPACT_ATOMS: atom_id res chain seq x y z
N MET A 1 28.12 89.77 51.25
CA MET A 1 28.92 90.12 50.09
C MET A 1 30.05 89.11 49.98
N LEU A 2 30.02 88.21 49.13
CA LEU A 2 31.09 87.57 48.35
C LEU A 2 30.56 86.29 47.71
N ASN A 3 30.49 86.34 46.44
CA ASN A 3 30.08 85.19 45.63
C ASN A 3 31.29 84.24 45.44
N LEU A 4 31.15 82.98 45.77
CA LEU A 4 32.07 81.94 45.31
C LEU A 4 31.31 81.05 44.26
N ARG A 5 31.80 81.06 43.02
CA ARG A 5 31.41 80.11 41.97
C ARG A 5 32.22 78.84 42.08
N VAL A 6 31.58 77.71 42.27
CA VAL A 6 32.18 76.38 42.21
C VAL A 6 31.95 75.82 40.78
N GLY A 7 33.04 75.60 40.04
CA GLY A 7 33.05 74.98 38.75
C GLY A 7 32.91 73.42 38.88
N ARG A 8 32.02 72.86 38.18
CA ARG A 8 31.87 71.37 38.00
C ARG A 8 32.63 70.92 36.76
N CYS A 9 33.70 70.17 36.94
CA CYS A 9 34.31 69.39 35.86
C CYS A 9 33.49 68.15 35.63
N PHE A 10 32.95 67.95 34.37
CA PHE A 10 32.39 66.71 33.92
C PHE A 10 33.49 65.87 33.27
N GLY A 11 33.87 64.78 33.94
CA GLY A 11 34.71 63.74 33.36
C GLY A 11 33.87 62.80 32.48
N MET A 12 34.16 62.77 31.20
CA MET A 12 33.60 61.80 30.26
C MET A 12 34.31 60.46 30.41
N MET A 13 33.68 59.48 31.08
CA MET A 13 34.10 58.09 31.01
C MET A 13 33.59 57.46 29.72
N ALA A 14 34.50 57.17 28.78
CA ALA A 14 34.20 56.34 27.59
C ALA A 14 34.15 54.87 28.02
N GLY A 15 32.93 54.31 28.13
CA GLY A 15 32.70 52.87 28.30
C GLY A 15 32.96 52.14 26.99
N ALA A 16 34.03 51.38 26.93
CA ALA A 16 34.27 50.43 25.85
C ALA A 16 33.33 49.23 26.01
N THR A 17 32.27 49.16 25.22
CA THR A 17 31.41 47.95 25.12
C THR A 17 32.18 46.90 24.33
N LEU A 18 32.73 45.88 25.02
CA LEU A 18 33.20 44.66 24.35
C LEU A 18 31.97 43.93 23.76
N LEU A 19 31.79 43.98 22.45
CA LEU A 19 30.98 43.05 21.73
C LEU A 19 31.70 41.68 21.76
N LEU A 20 31.28 40.78 22.67
CA LEU A 20 31.58 39.36 22.56
C LEU A 20 30.90 38.86 21.26
N ALA A 21 31.69 38.65 20.21
CA ALA A 21 31.25 37.88 19.07
C ALA A 21 30.92 36.47 19.58
N ALA A 22 29.64 36.13 19.61
CA ALA A 22 29.21 34.74 19.85
C ALA A 22 29.89 33.88 18.80
N SER A 23 30.70 32.90 19.21
CA SER A 23 31.18 31.86 18.32
C SER A 23 29.99 31.23 17.65
N PRO A 24 30.01 31.02 16.33
CA PRO A 24 28.93 30.29 15.64
C PRO A 24 28.76 28.94 16.37
N ALA A 25 27.52 28.62 16.73
CA ALA A 25 27.22 27.31 17.29
C ALA A 25 27.74 26.23 16.31
N PRO A 26 28.33 25.13 16.83
CA PRO A 26 28.85 24.07 15.96
C PRO A 26 27.75 23.63 15.00
N ASP A 27 28.12 23.49 13.73
CA ASP A 27 27.19 23.09 12.67
C ASP A 27 26.72 21.65 12.95
N VAL A 28 25.48 21.50 13.41
CA VAL A 28 24.93 20.17 13.77
C VAL A 28 24.70 19.40 12.48
N PRO A 29 25.26 18.18 12.34
CA PRO A 29 25.09 17.37 11.16
C PRO A 29 23.61 17.22 10.76
N VAL A 30 23.32 17.24 9.47
CA VAL A 30 21.96 17.15 8.93
C VAL A 30 21.22 15.92 9.48
N GLN A 31 21.88 14.77 9.53
CA GLN A 31 21.30 13.54 10.10
C GLN A 31 20.86 13.73 11.56
N ALA A 32 21.68 14.39 12.40
CA ALA A 32 21.33 14.62 13.80
C ALA A 32 20.10 15.52 13.94
N ARG A 33 19.96 16.54 13.08
CA ARG A 33 18.78 17.40 13.01
C ARG A 33 17.52 16.62 12.59
N ILE A 34 17.65 15.75 11.62
CA ILE A 34 16.55 14.87 11.16
C ILE A 34 16.11 13.93 12.27
N ILE A 35 17.07 13.33 12.99
CA ILE A 35 16.80 12.43 14.12
C ILE A 35 16.06 13.17 15.23
N ASP A 36 16.55 14.35 15.62
CA ASP A 36 15.93 15.16 16.68
C ASP A 36 14.50 15.57 16.31
N GLU A 37 14.28 16.14 15.12
CA GLU A 37 12.96 16.55 14.64
C GLU A 37 12.00 15.36 14.54
N GLY A 38 12.45 14.22 13.99
CA GLY A 38 11.59 13.05 13.78
C GLY A 38 11.21 12.33 15.06
N PHE A 39 12.06 12.34 16.12
CA PHE A 39 11.70 11.73 17.40
C PHE A 39 11.01 12.69 18.36
N ALA A 40 11.40 13.97 18.39
CA ALA A 40 10.83 14.95 19.33
C ALA A 40 9.50 15.54 18.86
N HIS A 41 9.28 15.71 17.54
CA HIS A 41 8.15 16.45 16.98
C HIS A 41 7.36 15.65 15.92
N SER A 42 7.42 14.33 15.99
CA SER A 42 6.78 13.45 15.00
C SER A 42 5.27 13.61 14.96
N ALA A 43 4.72 13.74 13.74
CA ALA A 43 3.31 13.71 13.42
C ALA A 43 2.89 12.42 12.69
N VAL A 44 3.74 11.38 12.67
CA VAL A 44 3.49 10.15 11.92
C VAL A 44 2.20 9.47 12.35
N MET A 45 1.93 9.38 13.65
CA MET A 45 0.69 8.77 14.15
C MET A 45 -0.54 9.63 13.86
N ASP A 46 -0.44 10.95 13.91
CA ASP A 46 -1.54 11.85 13.55
C ASP A 46 -1.97 11.64 12.10
N THR A 47 -1.00 11.42 11.21
CA THR A 47 -1.26 11.09 9.80
C THR A 47 -1.92 9.74 9.66
N ALA A 48 -1.40 8.69 10.30
CA ALA A 48 -1.94 7.34 10.25
C ALA A 48 -3.37 7.28 10.83
N ILE A 49 -3.60 7.89 12.00
CA ILE A 49 -4.92 7.99 12.63
C ILE A 49 -5.91 8.74 11.72
N TYR A 50 -5.48 9.83 11.09
CA TYR A 50 -6.40 10.56 10.22
C TYR A 50 -6.83 9.74 9.00
N LEU A 51 -5.89 9.04 8.36
CA LEU A 51 -6.19 8.18 7.21
C LEU A 51 -7.09 7.01 7.60
N ALA A 52 -6.84 6.37 8.74
CA ALA A 52 -7.59 5.21 9.19
C ALA A 52 -8.92 5.61 9.86
N ASP A 53 -8.89 6.37 10.96
CA ASP A 53 -10.08 6.61 11.79
C ASP A 53 -11.03 7.68 11.21
N HIS A 54 -10.50 8.67 10.45
CA HIS A 54 -11.33 9.74 9.89
C HIS A 54 -11.76 9.50 8.44
N ILE A 55 -10.92 8.82 7.64
CA ILE A 55 -11.23 8.51 6.25
C ILE A 55 -11.70 7.05 6.10
N GLY A 56 -10.99 6.11 6.73
CA GLY A 56 -11.31 4.68 6.68
C GLY A 56 -10.76 3.97 5.46
N GLY A 57 -11.34 2.82 5.11
CA GLY A 57 -10.94 2.01 3.96
C GLY A 57 -11.00 2.79 2.64
N ARG A 58 -9.87 2.83 1.95
CA ARG A 58 -9.60 3.71 0.79
C ARG A 58 -9.58 2.92 -0.52
N LEU A 59 -10.63 2.12 -0.74
CA LEU A 59 -10.72 1.36 -1.99
C LEU A 59 -10.50 2.29 -3.20
N THR A 60 -9.67 1.85 -4.12
CA THR A 60 -9.31 2.66 -5.30
C THR A 60 -10.54 3.24 -5.98
N ASN A 61 -10.45 4.54 -6.28
CA ASN A 61 -11.53 5.33 -6.88
C ASN A 61 -12.82 5.49 -6.04
N SER A 62 -12.81 5.08 -4.77
CA SER A 62 -13.94 5.33 -3.87
C SER A 62 -13.97 6.79 -3.38
N PRO A 63 -15.12 7.26 -2.82
CA PRO A 63 -15.18 8.56 -2.16
C PRO A 63 -14.17 8.75 -1.04
N ALA A 64 -13.84 7.69 -0.28
CA ALA A 64 -12.80 7.70 0.76
C ALA A 64 -11.42 7.90 0.16
N MET A 65 -11.09 7.19 -0.93
CA MET A 65 -9.84 7.42 -1.65
C MET A 65 -9.72 8.87 -2.15
N ARG A 66 -10.79 9.42 -2.73
CA ARG A 66 -10.82 10.84 -3.14
C ARG A 66 -10.62 11.81 -1.97
N ALA A 67 -11.12 11.48 -0.79
CA ALA A 67 -10.88 12.28 0.42
C ALA A 67 -9.41 12.22 0.84
N ALA A 68 -8.78 11.04 0.79
CA ALA A 68 -7.37 10.84 1.10
C ALA A 68 -6.46 11.59 0.11
N GLU A 69 -6.73 11.51 -1.19
CA GLU A 69 -6.02 12.27 -2.22
C GLU A 69 -6.05 13.79 -1.96
N ARG A 70 -7.21 14.35 -1.64
CA ARG A 70 -7.34 15.79 -1.32
C ARG A 70 -6.62 16.17 -0.04
N TRP A 71 -6.76 15.36 1.01
CA TRP A 71 -6.16 15.63 2.31
C TRP A 71 -4.63 15.58 2.25
N THR A 72 -4.06 14.57 1.65
CA THR A 72 -2.60 14.41 1.52
C THR A 72 -1.99 15.55 0.71
N GLN A 73 -2.60 15.97 -0.39
CA GLN A 73 -2.18 17.15 -1.14
C GLN A 73 -2.20 18.42 -0.27
N GLN A 74 -3.28 18.61 0.51
CA GLN A 74 -3.37 19.77 1.41
C GLN A 74 -2.26 19.75 2.46
N ARG A 75 -1.93 18.58 3.02
CA ARG A 75 -0.81 18.44 3.97
C ARG A 75 0.52 18.81 3.33
N PHE A 76 0.82 18.26 2.16
CA PHE A 76 2.05 18.61 1.42
C PHE A 76 2.16 20.12 1.15
N ARG A 77 1.08 20.77 0.71
CA ARG A 77 1.05 22.23 0.52
C ARG A 77 1.27 22.99 1.83
N THR A 78 0.67 22.53 2.93
CA THR A 78 0.82 23.15 4.25
C THR A 78 2.27 23.09 4.75
N TRP A 79 3.00 22.03 4.41
CA TRP A 79 4.42 21.90 4.74
C TRP A 79 5.35 22.65 3.76
N GLY A 80 4.80 23.27 2.72
CA GLY A 80 5.55 24.06 1.76
C GLY A 80 6.26 23.25 0.67
N LEU A 81 5.82 22.01 0.40
CA LEU A 81 6.31 21.26 -0.75
C LEU A 81 5.85 21.93 -2.06
N ALA A 82 6.68 21.86 -3.06
CA ALA A 82 6.41 22.37 -4.40
C ALA A 82 5.73 21.30 -5.27
N ASP A 83 5.16 21.76 -6.40
CA ASP A 83 4.59 20.91 -7.45
C ASP A 83 3.62 19.84 -6.93
N VAL A 84 2.81 20.20 -5.92
CA VAL A 84 1.81 19.32 -5.34
C VAL A 84 0.66 19.13 -6.32
N ARG A 85 0.55 17.95 -6.91
CA ARG A 85 -0.37 17.64 -7.99
C ARG A 85 -0.92 16.23 -7.89
N THR A 86 -1.92 15.94 -8.72
CA THR A 86 -2.36 14.58 -9.03
C THR A 86 -2.04 14.23 -10.48
N GLU A 87 -1.74 12.96 -10.72
CA GLU A 87 -1.61 12.42 -12.07
C GLU A 87 -2.64 11.31 -12.27
N GLY A 88 -3.58 11.53 -13.20
CA GLY A 88 -4.68 10.61 -13.46
C GLY A 88 -4.31 9.47 -14.40
N PHE A 89 -4.92 8.31 -14.21
CA PHE A 89 -4.79 7.13 -15.06
C PHE A 89 -6.13 6.40 -15.19
N GLU A 90 -6.29 5.63 -16.26
CA GLU A 90 -7.49 4.81 -16.46
C GLU A 90 -7.50 3.67 -15.43
N PHE A 91 -8.60 3.56 -14.69
CA PHE A 91 -8.79 2.52 -13.68
C PHE A 91 -10.13 1.80 -13.85
N GLY A 92 -11.21 2.44 -13.46
CA GLY A 92 -12.54 1.86 -13.45
C GLY A 92 -13.45 2.51 -12.43
N ARG A 93 -14.50 1.80 -12.05
CA ARG A 93 -15.58 2.30 -11.19
C ARG A 93 -15.16 2.43 -9.74
N GLY A 94 -15.54 3.53 -9.11
CA GLY A 94 -15.55 3.62 -7.66
C GLY A 94 -16.67 2.76 -7.04
N TRP A 95 -16.49 2.36 -5.80
CA TRP A 95 -17.48 1.55 -5.08
C TRP A 95 -17.36 1.76 -3.56
N THR A 96 -18.47 1.67 -2.85
CA THR A 96 -18.50 1.79 -1.39
C THR A 96 -19.67 1.04 -0.78
N ILE A 97 -19.48 0.54 0.43
CA ILE A 97 -20.52 -0.05 1.26
C ILE A 97 -21.22 1.06 2.05
N ALA A 98 -22.53 1.18 1.92
CA ALA A 98 -23.34 2.04 2.78
C ALA A 98 -23.78 1.28 4.04
N THR A 99 -24.33 0.07 3.86
CA THR A 99 -24.68 -0.84 4.96
C THR A 99 -24.47 -2.29 4.54
N ALA A 100 -24.10 -3.15 5.50
CA ALA A 100 -23.97 -4.57 5.25
C ALA A 100 -24.30 -5.38 6.50
N SER A 101 -25.13 -6.41 6.34
CA SER A 101 -25.36 -7.41 7.38
C SER A 101 -25.73 -8.77 6.79
N ALA A 102 -25.29 -9.82 7.46
CA ALA A 102 -25.72 -11.19 7.18
C ALA A 102 -26.19 -11.86 8.50
N THR A 103 -27.30 -12.56 8.42
CA THR A 103 -27.90 -13.26 9.57
C THR A 103 -28.37 -14.63 9.13
N MET A 104 -28.06 -15.67 9.88
CA MET A 104 -28.78 -16.93 9.78
C MET A 104 -30.17 -16.73 10.38
N ALA A 105 -31.23 -16.89 9.57
CA ALA A 105 -32.61 -16.69 9.99
C ALA A 105 -33.25 -17.97 10.57
N ALA A 106 -32.87 -19.13 10.02
CA ALA A 106 -33.30 -20.45 10.47
C ALA A 106 -32.13 -21.43 10.36
N PRO A 107 -32.04 -22.45 11.21
CA PRO A 107 -33.00 -22.90 12.24
C PRO A 107 -33.02 -22.03 13.51
N ARG A 108 -32.04 -21.17 13.73
CA ARG A 108 -32.02 -20.16 14.81
C ARG A 108 -31.36 -18.88 14.33
N ARG A 109 -31.69 -17.76 14.93
CA ARG A 109 -31.12 -16.45 14.56
C ARG A 109 -29.69 -16.30 15.09
N ILE A 110 -28.77 -15.99 14.19
CA ILE A 110 -27.34 -15.68 14.51
C ILE A 110 -26.88 -14.56 13.56
N ILE A 111 -26.25 -13.52 14.11
CA ILE A 111 -25.49 -12.55 13.32
C ILE A 111 -24.21 -13.23 12.85
N LEU A 112 -23.89 -13.11 11.57
CA LEU A 112 -22.74 -13.74 10.94
C LEU A 112 -21.69 -12.68 10.64
N ARG A 113 -20.43 -13.01 10.85
CA ARG A 113 -19.31 -12.15 10.46
C ARG A 113 -19.11 -12.27 8.96
N SER A 114 -19.30 -11.16 8.28
CA SER A 114 -19.29 -11.16 6.83
C SER A 114 -19.12 -9.75 6.27
N ILE A 115 -18.68 -9.66 5.02
CA ILE A 115 -18.52 -8.43 4.27
C ILE A 115 -18.97 -8.64 2.82
N PRO A 116 -19.58 -7.65 2.14
CA PRO A 116 -19.78 -7.71 0.70
C PRO A 116 -18.44 -7.83 -0.04
N VAL A 117 -18.41 -8.64 -1.08
CA VAL A 117 -17.26 -8.69 -1.98
C VAL A 117 -17.23 -7.40 -2.81
N ALA A 118 -16.08 -6.76 -2.87
CA ALA A 118 -15.92 -5.47 -3.53
C ALA A 118 -16.44 -5.49 -4.98
N TRP A 119 -17.10 -4.40 -5.38
CA TRP A 119 -17.77 -4.21 -6.68
C TRP A 119 -18.90 -5.18 -7.00
N THR A 120 -19.39 -5.99 -6.05
CA THR A 120 -20.65 -6.71 -6.26
C THR A 120 -21.86 -5.80 -5.95
N PRO A 121 -23.03 -6.01 -6.58
CA PRO A 121 -24.23 -5.22 -6.30
C PRO A 121 -24.80 -5.50 -4.91
N GLY A 122 -25.56 -4.57 -4.40
CA GLY A 122 -26.34 -4.75 -3.17
C GLY A 122 -27.56 -5.67 -3.38
N THR A 123 -28.22 -6.00 -2.28
CA THR A 123 -29.39 -6.89 -2.27
C THR A 123 -30.71 -6.22 -2.63
N ASN A 124 -30.73 -4.91 -2.89
CA ASN A 124 -31.95 -4.11 -3.12
C ASN A 124 -33.00 -4.28 -2.00
N GLY A 125 -32.55 -4.12 -0.77
CA GLY A 125 -33.30 -4.40 0.45
C GLY A 125 -33.05 -5.82 0.98
N PRO A 126 -33.65 -6.16 2.13
CA PRO A 126 -33.38 -7.44 2.79
C PRO A 126 -33.78 -8.65 1.94
N LEU A 127 -32.82 -9.52 1.67
CA LEU A 127 -32.99 -10.76 0.92
C LEU A 127 -32.97 -11.95 1.88
N THR A 128 -34.06 -12.69 2.00
CA THR A 128 -34.13 -13.90 2.83
C THR A 128 -34.46 -15.10 1.97
N ALA A 129 -33.57 -16.12 1.99
CA ALA A 129 -33.76 -17.34 1.22
C ALA A 129 -33.11 -18.55 1.89
N GLN A 130 -33.56 -19.74 1.49
CA GLN A 130 -32.85 -20.98 1.84
C GLN A 130 -31.51 -21.03 1.16
N THR A 131 -30.53 -21.61 1.85
CA THR A 131 -29.17 -21.82 1.32
C THR A 131 -29.00 -23.21 0.74
N VAL A 132 -28.07 -23.32 -0.19
CA VAL A 132 -27.60 -24.59 -0.72
C VAL A 132 -26.08 -24.56 -0.80
N LEU A 133 -25.41 -25.63 -0.37
CA LEU A 133 -23.98 -25.80 -0.59
C LEU A 133 -23.77 -26.33 -2.00
N ALA A 134 -23.21 -25.50 -2.87
CA ALA A 134 -22.92 -25.81 -4.26
C ALA A 134 -21.50 -25.34 -4.61
N PRO A 135 -20.46 -26.12 -4.29
CA PRO A 135 -19.10 -25.80 -4.67
C PRO A 135 -18.96 -25.81 -6.20
N ILE A 136 -18.91 -24.61 -6.77
CA ILE A 136 -18.80 -24.40 -8.22
C ILE A 136 -17.59 -23.49 -8.46
N ALA A 137 -16.56 -24.02 -9.09
CA ALA A 137 -15.33 -23.28 -9.38
C ALA A 137 -15.08 -23.09 -10.88
N ARG A 138 -15.75 -23.88 -11.75
CA ARG A 138 -15.51 -23.91 -13.20
C ARG A 138 -16.69 -24.49 -13.95
N ALA A 139 -16.71 -24.30 -15.27
CA ALA A 139 -17.82 -24.75 -16.14
C ALA A 139 -18.11 -26.26 -16.07
N THR A 140 -17.11 -27.10 -15.78
CA THR A 140 -17.33 -28.55 -15.61
C THR A 140 -18.25 -28.91 -14.45
N ASP A 141 -18.43 -27.99 -13.49
CA ASP A 141 -19.24 -28.21 -12.30
C ASP A 141 -20.72 -27.88 -12.56
N PHE A 142 -21.03 -27.13 -13.62
CA PHE A 142 -22.39 -26.62 -13.94
C PHE A 142 -23.44 -27.71 -14.09
N ALA A 143 -23.10 -28.79 -14.79
CA ALA A 143 -24.04 -29.89 -15.06
C ALA A 143 -24.63 -30.51 -13.79
N ALA A 144 -23.89 -30.52 -12.68
CA ALA A 144 -24.36 -31.04 -11.40
C ALA A 144 -25.44 -30.16 -10.76
N TRP A 145 -25.53 -28.88 -11.16
CA TRP A 145 -26.34 -27.86 -10.47
C TRP A 145 -27.48 -27.28 -11.31
N HIS A 146 -27.61 -27.66 -12.59
CA HIS A 146 -28.71 -27.20 -13.43
C HIS A 146 -30.08 -27.49 -12.79
N GLY A 147 -30.93 -26.45 -12.76
CA GLY A 147 -32.27 -26.49 -12.22
C GLY A 147 -32.40 -26.59 -10.69
N LYS A 148 -31.30 -26.49 -9.95
CA LYS A 148 -31.26 -26.70 -8.48
C LYS A 148 -31.06 -25.44 -7.66
N LEU A 149 -30.76 -24.30 -8.29
CA LEU A 149 -30.27 -23.10 -7.61
C LEU A 149 -31.30 -21.96 -7.57
N ALA A 150 -32.42 -22.09 -8.29
CA ALA A 150 -33.44 -21.04 -8.39
C ALA A 150 -34.00 -20.62 -7.02
N GLY A 151 -34.01 -19.30 -6.74
CA GLY A 151 -34.50 -18.75 -5.50
C GLY A 151 -33.65 -19.07 -4.25
N ARG A 152 -32.40 -19.49 -4.44
CA ARG A 152 -31.47 -19.84 -3.34
C ARG A 152 -30.39 -18.81 -3.16
N ILE A 153 -29.82 -18.77 -1.95
CA ILE A 153 -28.48 -18.21 -1.67
C ILE A 153 -27.49 -19.37 -1.75
N VAL A 154 -26.49 -19.26 -2.61
CA VAL A 154 -25.52 -20.32 -2.88
C VAL A 154 -24.29 -20.16 -2.02
N LEU A 155 -23.94 -21.19 -1.24
CA LEU A 155 -22.64 -21.33 -0.60
C LEU A 155 -21.64 -21.88 -1.64
N LEU A 156 -20.78 -21.01 -2.18
CA LEU A 156 -20.02 -21.26 -3.39
C LEU A 156 -18.70 -22.00 -3.14
N SER A 157 -18.12 -21.85 -1.96
CA SER A 157 -16.83 -22.48 -1.61
C SER A 157 -17.01 -23.90 -1.11
N ALA A 158 -16.13 -24.82 -1.52
CA ALA A 158 -15.94 -26.06 -0.79
C ALA A 158 -15.44 -25.72 0.62
N PRO A 159 -16.07 -26.25 1.69
CA PRO A 159 -15.59 -25.97 3.04
C PRO A 159 -14.20 -26.57 3.24
N ARG A 160 -13.29 -25.79 3.83
CA ARG A 160 -11.99 -26.27 4.29
C ARG A 160 -12.10 -26.60 5.76
N ASP A 161 -11.34 -27.60 6.20
CA ASP A 161 -11.17 -27.87 7.62
C ASP A 161 -10.46 -26.71 8.32
N ALA A 162 -10.70 -26.54 9.61
CA ALA A 162 -9.92 -25.61 10.40
C ALA A 162 -8.47 -26.10 10.47
N GLY A 163 -7.54 -25.24 10.13
CA GLY A 163 -6.11 -25.50 10.30
C GLY A 163 -5.71 -25.33 11.77
N ASP A 164 -4.58 -25.93 12.13
CA ASP A 164 -3.90 -25.64 13.39
C ASP A 164 -3.06 -24.37 13.20
N ASP A 165 -3.42 -23.29 13.90
CA ASP A 165 -2.64 -22.06 13.93
C ASP A 165 -1.48 -22.25 14.91
N THR A 166 -0.34 -22.69 14.40
CA THR A 166 0.86 -23.00 15.19
C THR A 166 1.87 -21.86 15.22
N ASP A 167 1.70 -20.85 14.36
CA ASP A 167 2.64 -19.74 14.24
C ASP A 167 2.33 -18.66 15.27
N ALA A 168 3.38 -18.00 15.76
CA ALA A 168 3.23 -16.88 16.67
C ALA A 168 2.52 -15.72 15.95
N PRO A 169 1.39 -15.24 16.49
CA PRO A 169 0.60 -14.22 15.81
C PRO A 169 1.25 -12.82 15.78
N PHE A 170 2.32 -12.64 16.54
CA PHE A 170 3.08 -11.39 16.63
C PHE A 170 4.56 -11.72 16.68
N THR A 171 5.32 -11.26 15.70
CA THR A 171 6.74 -11.55 15.58
C THR A 171 7.58 -10.30 15.30
N ARG A 172 8.81 -10.31 15.80
CA ARG A 172 9.87 -9.39 15.38
C ARG A 172 11.04 -10.21 14.86
N ARG A 173 11.61 -9.74 13.75
CA ARG A 173 12.72 -10.47 13.11
C ARG A 173 13.94 -10.53 14.01
N SER A 174 14.42 -11.73 14.28
CA SER A 174 15.71 -11.95 14.91
C SER A 174 16.86 -11.71 13.92
N ASP A 175 18.07 -11.51 14.43
CA ASP A 175 19.27 -11.36 13.59
C ASP A 175 19.51 -12.59 12.70
N ALA A 176 19.17 -13.78 13.19
CA ALA A 176 19.26 -15.00 12.40
C ALA A 176 18.27 -15.03 11.23
N GLU A 177 17.05 -14.52 11.40
CA GLU A 177 16.06 -14.37 10.33
C GLU A 177 16.49 -13.32 9.32
N LEU A 178 16.99 -12.18 9.78
CA LEU A 178 17.56 -11.16 8.91
C LEU A 178 18.73 -11.72 8.07
N THR A 179 19.63 -12.49 8.70
CA THR A 179 20.75 -13.10 7.99
C THR A 179 20.28 -14.09 6.90
N ARG A 180 19.18 -14.82 7.15
CA ARG A 180 18.58 -15.69 6.12
C ARG A 180 18.00 -14.94 4.93
N LEU A 181 17.62 -13.67 5.11
CA LEU A 181 17.17 -12.83 3.99
C LEU A 181 18.31 -12.42 3.06
N ASP A 182 19.57 -12.33 3.53
CA ASP A 182 20.73 -11.99 2.70
C ASP A 182 21.20 -13.17 1.86
N THR A 183 20.25 -13.81 1.20
CA THR A 183 20.52 -14.91 0.28
C THR A 183 20.08 -14.50 -1.12
N PHE A 184 21.01 -14.43 -2.06
CA PHE A 184 20.64 -14.21 -3.45
C PHE A 184 19.75 -15.36 -3.93
N ARG A 185 18.56 -15.03 -4.41
CA ARG A 185 17.70 -15.96 -5.13
C ARG A 185 17.73 -15.58 -6.60
N GLN A 186 18.09 -16.52 -7.44
CA GLN A 186 17.92 -16.30 -8.86
C GLN A 186 16.42 -16.28 -9.13
N PRO A 187 15.91 -15.21 -9.74
CA PRO A 187 14.51 -15.15 -10.11
C PRO A 187 14.12 -16.33 -11.00
N VAL A 188 12.97 -16.91 -10.79
CA VAL A 188 12.43 -18.01 -11.61
C VAL A 188 11.23 -17.49 -12.38
N SER A 189 11.34 -17.41 -13.70
CA SER A 189 10.19 -17.06 -14.54
C SER A 189 9.20 -18.21 -14.63
N ASP A 190 7.94 -17.92 -14.33
CA ASP A 190 6.83 -18.80 -14.71
C ASP A 190 5.98 -18.12 -15.80
N PRO A 191 6.28 -18.35 -17.08
CA PRO A 191 5.55 -17.74 -18.18
C PRO A 191 4.05 -18.09 -18.19
N SER A 192 3.66 -19.15 -17.49
CA SER A 192 2.27 -19.62 -17.44
C SER A 192 1.48 -19.05 -16.25
N ALA A 193 2.12 -18.34 -15.31
CA ALA A 193 1.43 -17.83 -14.12
C ALA A 193 0.28 -16.88 -14.49
N LEU A 194 0.55 -15.91 -15.35
CA LEU A 194 -0.47 -14.97 -15.82
C LEU A 194 -1.59 -15.67 -16.62
N ASP A 195 -1.26 -16.69 -17.41
CA ASP A 195 -2.27 -17.49 -18.12
C ASP A 195 -3.18 -18.26 -17.16
N ARG A 196 -2.61 -18.79 -16.05
CA ARG A 196 -3.42 -19.46 -15.01
C ARG A 196 -4.33 -18.48 -14.29
N LEU A 197 -3.84 -17.29 -13.93
CA LEU A 197 -4.64 -16.25 -13.30
C LEU A 197 -5.77 -15.78 -14.24
N ALA A 198 -5.47 -15.48 -15.50
CA ALA A 198 -6.48 -15.08 -16.49
C ALA A 198 -7.56 -16.15 -16.67
N LYS A 199 -7.18 -17.43 -16.73
CA LYS A 199 -8.12 -18.53 -16.78
C LYS A 199 -8.98 -18.65 -15.53
N ALA A 200 -8.41 -18.46 -14.36
CA ALA A 200 -9.15 -18.49 -13.09
C ALA A 200 -10.18 -17.35 -13.01
N GLN A 201 -9.79 -16.14 -13.42
CA GLN A 201 -10.71 -15.00 -13.45
C GLN A 201 -11.84 -15.20 -14.45
N ARG A 202 -11.55 -15.70 -15.65
CA ARG A 202 -12.60 -16.05 -16.63
C ARG A 202 -13.57 -17.08 -16.06
N ALA A 203 -13.06 -18.12 -15.40
CA ALA A 203 -13.89 -19.12 -14.74
C ALA A 203 -14.80 -18.51 -13.66
N ALA A 204 -14.32 -17.54 -12.89
CA ALA A 204 -15.14 -16.83 -11.90
C ALA A 204 -16.29 -16.05 -12.57
N ILE A 205 -16.01 -15.36 -13.66
CA ILE A 205 -17.04 -14.65 -14.46
C ILE A 205 -18.08 -15.63 -15.01
N ASP A 206 -17.65 -16.77 -15.55
CA ASP A 206 -18.53 -17.81 -16.08
C ASP A 206 -19.42 -18.41 -14.97
N VAL A 207 -18.88 -18.61 -13.76
CA VAL A 207 -19.63 -19.06 -12.59
C VAL A 207 -20.71 -18.05 -12.20
N GLU A 208 -20.40 -16.77 -12.13
CA GLU A 208 -21.39 -15.73 -11.82
C GLU A 208 -22.49 -15.65 -12.88
N ALA A 209 -22.15 -15.76 -14.15
CA ALA A 209 -23.12 -15.80 -15.24
C ALA A 209 -24.03 -17.04 -15.15
N PHE A 210 -23.48 -18.21 -14.83
CA PHE A 210 -24.23 -19.43 -14.60
C PHE A 210 -25.20 -19.29 -13.41
N LEU A 211 -24.74 -18.80 -12.26
CA LEU A 211 -25.58 -18.58 -11.07
C LEU A 211 -26.76 -17.66 -11.39
N LYS A 212 -26.51 -16.59 -12.16
CA LYS A 212 -27.56 -15.67 -12.60
C LYS A 212 -28.58 -16.36 -13.51
N ALA A 213 -28.12 -17.15 -14.47
CA ALA A 213 -28.99 -17.90 -15.38
C ALA A 213 -29.85 -18.95 -14.67
N GLU A 214 -29.33 -19.56 -13.60
CA GLU A 214 -30.06 -20.50 -12.74
C GLU A 214 -31.07 -19.82 -11.79
N GLY A 215 -31.17 -18.49 -11.79
CA GLY A 215 -32.08 -17.76 -10.90
C GLY A 215 -31.63 -17.70 -9.43
N THR A 216 -30.35 -17.82 -9.19
CA THR A 216 -29.73 -17.62 -7.87
C THR A 216 -29.95 -16.18 -7.40
N LEU A 217 -30.20 -15.98 -6.11
CA LEU A 217 -30.46 -14.66 -5.53
C LEU A 217 -29.19 -13.94 -5.03
N GLY A 218 -28.16 -14.70 -4.71
CA GLY A 218 -26.86 -14.22 -4.25
C GLY A 218 -25.96 -15.39 -3.90
N TRP A 219 -24.68 -15.11 -3.71
CA TRP A 219 -23.70 -16.14 -3.35
C TRP A 219 -22.86 -15.72 -2.13
N VAL A 220 -22.34 -16.74 -1.44
CA VAL A 220 -21.47 -16.58 -0.27
C VAL A 220 -20.23 -17.42 -0.47
N ARG A 221 -19.07 -16.82 -0.35
CA ARG A 221 -17.78 -17.53 -0.29
C ARG A 221 -17.28 -17.61 1.15
N MET A 222 -16.52 -18.65 1.45
CA MET A 222 -15.81 -18.79 2.71
C MET A 222 -14.54 -17.95 2.68
N SER A 223 -14.29 -17.19 3.76
CA SER A 223 -13.04 -16.45 3.91
C SER A 223 -11.83 -17.37 3.82
N SER A 224 -10.73 -16.87 3.26
CA SER A 224 -9.43 -17.55 3.28
C SER A 224 -8.78 -17.54 4.66
N HIS A 225 -9.20 -16.62 5.52
CA HIS A 225 -8.69 -16.41 6.85
C HIS A 225 -9.50 -17.20 7.90
N GLU A 226 -8.85 -17.57 8.99
CA GLU A 226 -9.47 -18.10 10.19
C GLU A 226 -9.72 -16.98 11.23
N ASN A 227 -10.06 -17.34 12.44
CA ASN A 227 -10.22 -16.42 13.59
C ASN A 227 -11.31 -15.34 13.39
N GLY A 228 -12.31 -15.62 12.55
CA GLY A 228 -13.41 -14.70 12.27
C GLY A 228 -13.08 -13.55 11.33
N LEU A 229 -11.95 -13.61 10.67
CA LEU A 229 -11.48 -12.57 9.77
C LEU A 229 -12.13 -12.68 8.39
N VAL A 230 -12.35 -11.52 7.77
CA VAL A 230 -12.85 -11.39 6.41
C VAL A 230 -12.02 -10.36 5.65
N SER A 231 -11.96 -10.49 4.34
CA SER A 231 -11.20 -9.63 3.42
C SER A 231 -12.13 -8.81 2.50
N GLY A 232 -13.08 -9.45 1.86
CA GLY A 232 -14.01 -8.79 0.94
C GLY A 232 -13.40 -8.35 -0.39
N GLU A 233 -12.21 -8.80 -0.74
CA GLU A 233 -11.54 -8.47 -2.00
C GLU A 233 -12.38 -8.83 -3.22
N GLY A 234 -12.27 -8.01 -4.28
CA GLY A 234 -12.99 -8.25 -5.52
C GLY A 234 -12.35 -7.49 -6.69
N PHE A 235 -12.72 -7.87 -7.92
CA PHE A 235 -12.12 -7.34 -9.14
C PHE A 235 -13.15 -6.84 -10.17
N GLY A 236 -14.36 -6.51 -9.70
CA GLY A 236 -15.47 -6.04 -10.55
C GLY A 236 -15.43 -4.56 -10.92
N PHE A 237 -14.28 -3.88 -10.82
CA PHE A 237 -14.14 -2.44 -11.00
C PHE A 237 -14.22 -1.96 -12.45
N ARG A 238 -14.18 -2.85 -13.45
CA ARG A 238 -14.14 -2.46 -14.85
C ARG A 238 -15.44 -1.83 -15.32
N VAL A 239 -15.29 -0.75 -16.09
CA VAL A 239 -16.42 -0.14 -16.79
C VAL A 239 -17.02 -1.13 -17.78
N GLY A 240 -18.36 -1.23 -17.78
CA GLY A 240 -19.08 -2.14 -18.66
C GLY A 240 -19.16 -3.59 -18.16
N HIS A 241 -18.53 -3.92 -17.05
CA HIS A 241 -18.69 -5.21 -16.38
C HIS A 241 -19.20 -5.00 -14.94
N THR A 242 -20.44 -5.36 -14.70
CA THR A 242 -21.02 -5.36 -13.35
C THR A 242 -21.31 -6.79 -12.96
N PRO A 243 -20.76 -7.32 -11.86
CA PRO A 243 -21.14 -8.62 -11.34
C PRO A 243 -22.66 -8.72 -11.22
N PRO A 244 -23.27 -9.82 -11.64
CA PRO A 244 -24.72 -9.88 -11.80
C PRO A 244 -25.50 -10.15 -10.52
N LEU A 245 -24.82 -10.53 -9.42
CA LEU A 245 -25.42 -10.96 -8.16
C LEU A 245 -24.67 -10.38 -6.97
N PRO A 246 -25.38 -10.14 -5.84
CA PRO A 246 -24.74 -9.86 -4.55
C PRO A 246 -23.80 -11.00 -4.15
N GLY A 247 -22.55 -10.64 -3.81
CA GLY A 247 -21.52 -11.55 -3.31
C GLY A 247 -21.13 -11.19 -1.89
N ILE A 248 -21.05 -12.19 -1.02
CA ILE A 248 -20.67 -12.03 0.38
C ILE A 248 -19.47 -12.93 0.68
N GLU A 249 -18.47 -12.38 1.36
CA GLU A 249 -17.46 -13.17 2.04
C GLU A 249 -17.88 -13.34 3.50
N MET A 250 -17.84 -14.59 3.97
CA MET A 250 -18.24 -14.95 5.35
C MET A 250 -17.06 -15.58 6.07
N ALA A 251 -16.87 -15.22 7.35
CA ALA A 251 -15.86 -15.83 8.20
C ALA A 251 -15.94 -17.36 8.15
N ALA A 252 -14.78 -18.00 8.11
CA ALA A 252 -14.66 -19.43 7.89
C ALA A 252 -15.45 -20.27 8.89
N GLU A 253 -15.44 -19.88 10.17
CA GLU A 253 -16.17 -20.59 11.24
C GLU A 253 -17.67 -20.50 11.07
N ASP A 254 -18.18 -19.32 10.68
CA ASP A 254 -19.62 -19.12 10.45
C ASP A 254 -20.08 -19.86 9.19
N TYR A 255 -19.25 -19.87 8.14
CA TYR A 255 -19.51 -20.64 6.93
C TYR A 255 -19.56 -22.14 7.22
N ARG A 256 -18.57 -22.70 7.90
CA ARG A 256 -18.54 -24.12 8.32
C ARG A 256 -19.71 -24.49 9.22
N ARG A 257 -20.14 -23.57 10.10
CA ARG A 257 -21.36 -23.78 10.93
C ARG A 257 -22.60 -23.99 10.08
N ILE A 258 -22.80 -23.13 9.04
CA ILE A 258 -23.95 -23.25 8.14
C ILE A 258 -23.88 -24.58 7.39
N VAL A 259 -22.69 -24.96 6.89
CA VAL A 259 -22.50 -26.24 6.19
C VAL A 259 -22.88 -27.43 7.10
N ARG A 260 -22.43 -27.45 8.35
CA ARG A 260 -22.82 -28.52 9.30
C ARG A 260 -24.33 -28.58 9.52
N LEU A 261 -24.98 -27.42 9.69
CA LEU A 261 -26.43 -27.38 9.88
C LEU A 261 -27.23 -27.82 8.65
N LEU A 262 -26.71 -27.61 7.45
CA LEU A 262 -27.33 -28.09 6.20
C LEU A 262 -27.37 -29.62 6.11
N HIS A 263 -26.53 -30.37 6.83
CA HIS A 263 -26.63 -31.81 6.96
C HIS A 263 -27.86 -32.26 7.79
N ASP A 264 -28.27 -31.43 8.74
CA ASP A 264 -29.39 -31.74 9.65
C ASP A 264 -30.73 -31.23 9.13
N GLY A 265 -30.73 -30.26 8.23
CA GLY A 265 -31.96 -29.69 7.67
C GLY A 265 -31.76 -28.35 6.94
N PRO A 266 -32.86 -27.73 6.52
CA PRO A 266 -32.78 -26.49 5.75
C PRO A 266 -32.28 -25.31 6.62
N VAL A 267 -31.34 -24.55 6.05
CA VAL A 267 -30.84 -23.29 6.63
C VAL A 267 -31.28 -22.13 5.75
N SER A 268 -31.73 -21.04 6.37
CA SER A 268 -32.06 -19.80 5.68
C SER A 268 -31.14 -18.68 6.14
N LEU A 269 -30.64 -17.91 5.18
CA LEU A 269 -29.89 -16.69 5.40
C LEU A 269 -30.74 -15.47 5.06
N ARG A 270 -30.49 -14.39 5.79
CA ARG A 270 -30.91 -13.03 5.45
C ARG A 270 -29.66 -12.20 5.18
N LEU A 271 -29.55 -11.70 3.96
CA LEU A 271 -28.54 -10.75 3.53
C LEU A 271 -29.20 -9.38 3.37
N ASP A 272 -28.53 -8.32 3.79
CA ASP A 272 -29.03 -6.96 3.67
C ASP A 272 -27.84 -6.04 3.42
N THR A 273 -27.62 -5.69 2.17
CA THR A 273 -26.45 -4.91 1.75
C THR A 273 -26.87 -3.77 0.84
N GLU A 274 -26.43 -2.58 1.17
CA GLU A 274 -26.54 -1.39 0.32
C GLU A 274 -25.13 -0.95 -0.09
N VAL A 275 -24.90 -0.86 -1.38
CA VAL A 275 -23.64 -0.43 -1.97
C VAL A 275 -23.89 0.68 -2.97
N LYS A 276 -22.88 1.50 -3.23
CA LYS A 276 -22.94 2.57 -4.23
C LYS A 276 -21.76 2.43 -5.18
N TYR A 277 -22.04 2.52 -6.46
CA TYR A 277 -21.03 2.68 -7.52
C TYR A 277 -20.83 4.16 -7.79
N ASP A 278 -19.60 4.53 -8.13
CA ASP A 278 -19.25 5.87 -8.61
C ASP A 278 -18.63 5.73 -10.01
N ASP A 279 -19.38 6.20 -11.00
CA ASP A 279 -19.05 6.15 -12.40
C ASP A 279 -18.76 7.56 -12.99
N ASP A 280 -18.81 8.61 -12.17
CA ASP A 280 -18.66 10.00 -12.62
C ASP A 280 -17.22 10.28 -13.10
N ASP A 281 -16.23 9.73 -12.42
CA ASP A 281 -14.83 9.78 -12.84
C ASP A 281 -14.17 8.41 -12.63
N THR A 282 -13.92 7.71 -13.74
CA THR A 282 -13.34 6.35 -13.74
C THR A 282 -11.82 6.31 -13.69
N ARG A 283 -11.16 7.46 -13.53
CA ARG A 283 -9.69 7.53 -13.39
C ARG A 283 -9.28 7.39 -11.93
N GLY A 284 -8.22 6.63 -11.67
CA GLY A 284 -7.47 6.71 -10.42
C GLY A 284 -6.48 7.88 -10.47
N TYR A 285 -5.97 8.33 -9.31
CA TYR A 285 -5.03 9.43 -9.24
C TYR A 285 -3.90 9.16 -8.25
N ASN A 286 -2.67 9.26 -8.73
CA ASN A 286 -1.49 9.37 -7.87
C ASN A 286 -1.40 10.78 -7.29
N VAL A 287 -0.89 10.92 -6.07
CA VAL A 287 -0.54 12.21 -5.48
C VAL A 287 0.98 12.35 -5.48
N LEU A 288 1.48 13.45 -6.03
CA LEU A 288 2.90 13.75 -6.11
C LEU A 288 3.21 15.10 -5.47
N ALA A 289 4.38 15.21 -4.84
CA ALA A 289 4.88 16.45 -4.27
C ALA A 289 6.41 16.45 -4.30
N ASP A 290 7.02 17.62 -4.50
CA ASP A 290 8.46 17.77 -4.64
C ASP A 290 9.06 18.67 -3.55
N LEU A 291 10.21 18.27 -3.02
CA LEU A 291 11.15 19.14 -2.33
C LEU A 291 12.26 19.49 -3.34
N PRO A 292 12.25 20.72 -3.90
CA PRO A 292 13.13 21.07 -5.02
C PRO A 292 14.61 20.99 -4.65
N GLY A 293 15.39 20.36 -5.51
CA GLY A 293 16.85 20.35 -5.43
C GLY A 293 17.46 21.66 -5.91
N THR A 294 18.75 21.84 -5.66
CA THR A 294 19.53 23.00 -6.10
C THR A 294 19.95 22.92 -7.57
N SER A 295 19.87 21.73 -8.18
CA SER A 295 20.23 21.47 -9.57
C SER A 295 19.18 20.60 -10.25
N ALA A 296 18.32 21.20 -11.06
CA ALA A 296 17.33 20.47 -11.85
C ALA A 296 17.95 19.46 -12.83
N ALA A 297 19.15 19.73 -13.33
CA ALA A 297 19.87 18.83 -14.24
C ALA A 297 20.39 17.54 -13.57
N SER A 298 20.38 17.47 -12.25
CA SER A 298 20.86 16.30 -11.49
C SER A 298 19.82 15.19 -11.33
N GLY A 299 18.57 15.40 -11.77
CA GLY A 299 17.48 14.45 -11.63
C GLY A 299 16.81 14.47 -10.24
N TYR A 300 16.17 13.37 -9.88
CA TYR A 300 15.43 13.25 -8.62
C TYR A 300 15.55 11.86 -7.97
N VAL A 301 15.39 11.87 -6.65
CA VAL A 301 15.18 10.68 -5.82
C VAL A 301 13.71 10.63 -5.44
N MET A 302 13.13 9.45 -5.31
CA MET A 302 11.73 9.28 -4.97
C MET A 302 11.55 8.40 -3.74
N ALA A 303 10.56 8.74 -2.91
CA ALA A 303 9.97 7.86 -1.91
C ALA A 303 8.50 7.69 -2.19
N GLY A 304 7.94 6.51 -1.93
CA GLY A 304 6.52 6.28 -2.15
C GLY A 304 5.92 5.17 -1.28
N ALA A 305 4.59 5.18 -1.25
CA ALA A 305 3.72 4.18 -0.66
C ALA A 305 2.38 4.24 -1.38
N HIS A 306 1.61 3.16 -1.42
CA HIS A 306 0.27 3.25 -1.97
C HIS A 306 -0.72 3.85 -0.96
N LEU A 307 -1.67 4.62 -1.45
CA LEU A 307 -2.66 5.36 -0.66
C LEU A 307 -3.97 4.59 -0.55
N ASP A 308 -4.29 3.76 -1.54
CA ASP A 308 -5.45 2.88 -1.52
C ASP A 308 -5.29 1.76 -0.50
N SER A 309 -6.38 1.11 -0.17
CA SER A 309 -6.44 -0.06 0.71
C SER A 309 -7.69 -0.88 0.40
N TRP A 310 -7.75 -2.11 0.91
CA TRP A 310 -8.99 -2.88 0.90
C TRP A 310 -10.03 -2.32 1.89
N ILE A 311 -11.23 -2.90 1.88
CA ILE A 311 -12.45 -2.37 2.53
C ILE A 311 -12.83 -3.09 3.82
N ALA A 312 -12.12 -4.15 4.18
CA ALA A 312 -12.50 -4.96 5.33
C ALA A 312 -12.28 -4.24 6.66
N ALA A 313 -11.34 -3.29 6.67
CA ALA A 313 -11.01 -2.42 7.79
C ALA A 313 -10.56 -1.04 7.28
N ASP A 314 -9.76 -0.34 8.10
CA ASP A 314 -9.41 1.07 7.86
C ASP A 314 -8.14 1.23 7.01
N GLY A 315 -7.44 0.13 6.66
CA GLY A 315 -6.19 0.17 5.89
C GLY A 315 -5.08 0.91 6.64
N ALA A 316 -4.92 0.62 7.93
CA ALA A 316 -3.98 1.34 8.78
C ALA A 316 -2.54 0.85 8.58
N ALA A 317 -2.33 -0.46 8.57
CA ALA A 317 -1.03 -1.07 8.32
C ALA A 317 -0.77 -1.23 6.81
N ASP A 318 -1.83 -1.51 6.06
CA ASP A 318 -1.83 -1.71 4.61
C ASP A 318 -2.67 -0.64 3.88
N ASN A 319 -2.11 0.46 3.37
CA ASN A 319 -0.73 0.90 3.61
C ASN A 319 -0.71 2.33 4.22
N GLY A 320 -1.66 2.60 5.15
CA GLY A 320 -1.69 3.86 5.90
C GLY A 320 -0.39 4.13 6.65
N ALA A 321 0.27 3.07 7.15
CA ALA A 321 1.57 3.16 7.82
C ALA A 321 2.68 3.64 6.87
N GLY A 322 2.77 3.05 5.68
CA GLY A 322 3.73 3.46 4.66
C GLY A 322 3.50 4.91 4.21
N VAL A 323 2.24 5.27 3.95
CA VAL A 323 1.88 6.67 3.63
C VAL A 323 2.29 7.62 4.75
N ALA A 324 2.02 7.28 6.01
CA ALA A 324 2.39 8.11 7.15
C ALA A 324 3.91 8.27 7.28
N ILE A 325 4.69 7.21 7.05
CA ILE A 325 6.16 7.23 7.05
C ILE A 325 6.70 8.16 5.95
N VAL A 326 6.19 8.02 4.72
CA VAL A 326 6.61 8.83 3.56
C VAL A 326 6.25 10.30 3.78
N MET A 327 5.04 10.59 4.26
CA MET A 327 4.59 11.95 4.56
C MET A 327 5.37 12.57 5.73
N GLU A 328 5.70 11.80 6.75
CA GLU A 328 6.51 12.28 7.88
C GLU A 328 7.94 12.60 7.44
N ALA A 329 8.55 11.77 6.59
CA ALA A 329 9.86 12.10 6.01
C ALA A 329 9.81 13.42 5.22
N ALA A 330 8.75 13.64 4.43
CA ALA A 330 8.52 14.91 3.73
C ALA A 330 8.37 16.09 4.69
N ARG A 331 7.60 15.93 5.78
CA ARG A 331 7.41 16.95 6.81
C ARG A 331 8.73 17.33 7.49
N ILE A 332 9.50 16.33 7.91
CA ILE A 332 10.80 16.53 8.57
C ILE A 332 11.73 17.35 7.67
N LEU A 333 11.91 16.93 6.42
CA LEU A 333 12.81 17.59 5.49
C LEU A 333 12.35 19.02 5.14
N ALA A 334 11.06 19.24 4.98
CA ALA A 334 10.48 20.56 4.75
C ALA A 334 10.62 21.49 5.97
N THR A 335 10.30 21.02 7.17
CA THR A 335 10.43 21.78 8.44
C THR A 335 11.86 22.22 8.70
N LEU A 336 12.82 21.36 8.42
CA LEU A 336 14.25 21.64 8.58
C LEU A 336 14.84 22.47 7.42
N HIS A 337 14.05 22.79 6.41
CA HIS A 337 14.48 23.49 5.19
C HIS A 337 15.71 22.84 4.55
N ILE A 338 15.71 21.50 4.50
CA ILE A 338 16.81 20.75 3.90
C ILE A 338 16.92 21.09 2.41
N ARG A 339 18.16 21.33 1.98
CA ARG A 339 18.50 21.62 0.57
C ARG A 339 19.43 20.54 0.08
N THR A 340 18.99 19.82 -0.95
CA THR A 340 19.76 18.75 -1.58
C THR A 340 20.11 19.11 -3.03
N ARG A 341 21.07 18.41 -3.62
CA ARG A 341 21.44 18.58 -5.03
C ARG A 341 20.30 18.21 -5.95
N ARG A 342 19.74 16.99 -5.75
CA ARG A 342 18.62 16.47 -6.53
C ARG A 342 17.30 16.83 -5.85
N THR A 343 16.26 16.92 -6.64
CA THR A 343 14.89 17.00 -6.13
C THR A 343 14.55 15.69 -5.39
N ILE A 344 13.85 15.82 -4.25
CA ILE A 344 13.24 14.68 -3.56
C ILE A 344 11.75 14.72 -3.90
N ARG A 345 11.26 13.67 -4.56
CA ARG A 345 9.85 13.50 -4.93
C ARG A 345 9.19 12.51 -4.00
N PHE A 346 8.01 12.86 -3.51
CA PHE A 346 7.15 11.99 -2.73
C PHE A 346 5.96 11.58 -3.60
N ALA A 347 5.68 10.26 -3.63
CA ALA A 347 4.61 9.68 -4.41
C ALA A 347 3.69 8.85 -3.52
N LEU A 348 2.38 9.13 -3.60
CA LEU A 348 1.35 8.29 -3.00
C LEU A 348 0.57 7.68 -4.15
N TRP A 349 0.76 6.37 -4.31
CA TRP A 349 0.21 5.62 -5.43
C TRP A 349 -1.25 5.26 -5.20
N SER A 350 -1.96 4.97 -6.27
CA SER A 350 -3.36 4.53 -6.25
C SER A 350 -3.53 3.30 -7.13
N GLY A 351 -4.39 2.37 -6.72
CA GLY A 351 -4.66 1.14 -7.45
C GLY A 351 -3.51 0.13 -7.39
N GLU A 352 -2.73 0.16 -6.35
CA GLU A 352 -1.72 -0.84 -6.05
C GLU A 352 -2.38 -2.20 -5.86
N GLU A 353 -3.35 -2.26 -4.95
CA GLU A 353 -4.13 -3.42 -4.52
C GLU A 353 -4.81 -4.19 -5.67
N GLN A 354 -5.09 -3.52 -6.76
CA GLN A 354 -5.73 -4.12 -7.93
C GLN A 354 -4.75 -4.44 -9.05
N GLY A 355 -3.44 -4.21 -8.85
CA GLY A 355 -2.39 -4.61 -9.80
C GLY A 355 -1.46 -3.48 -10.24
N LEU A 356 -0.98 -2.65 -9.31
CA LEU A 356 0.05 -1.63 -9.50
C LEU A 356 -0.31 -0.60 -10.58
N PHE A 357 -1.58 -0.17 -10.64
CA PHE A 357 -2.07 0.70 -11.71
C PHE A 357 -1.38 2.06 -11.73
N GLY A 358 -1.30 2.73 -10.58
CA GLY A 358 -0.81 4.10 -10.48
C GLY A 358 0.68 4.21 -10.75
N SER A 359 1.50 3.36 -10.13
CA SER A 359 2.94 3.34 -10.38
C SER A 359 3.28 2.91 -11.81
N SER A 360 2.52 1.97 -12.38
CA SER A 360 2.65 1.58 -13.79
C SER A 360 2.32 2.71 -14.74
N ALA A 361 1.27 3.48 -14.45
CA ALA A 361 0.91 4.66 -15.25
C ALA A 361 1.99 5.73 -15.18
N TYR A 362 2.56 5.99 -13.99
CA TYR A 362 3.69 6.90 -13.84
C TYR A 362 4.91 6.46 -14.67
N VAL A 363 5.27 5.17 -14.60
CA VAL A 363 6.36 4.62 -15.40
C VAL A 363 6.09 4.81 -16.89
N ALA A 364 4.89 4.48 -17.36
CA ALA A 364 4.52 4.60 -18.77
C ALA A 364 4.53 6.05 -19.28
N ALA A 365 4.17 7.01 -18.42
CA ALA A 365 4.14 8.43 -18.77
C ALA A 365 5.54 9.07 -18.76
N HIS A 366 6.42 8.68 -17.83
CA HIS A 366 7.63 9.45 -17.53
C HIS A 366 8.94 8.69 -17.78
N LEU A 367 8.96 7.35 -17.61
CA LEU A 367 10.21 6.61 -17.49
C LEU A 367 10.46 5.63 -18.64
N ALA A 368 9.50 4.79 -18.97
CA ALA A 368 9.67 3.80 -20.04
C ALA A 368 8.32 3.29 -20.54
N THR A 369 8.28 2.94 -21.83
CA THR A 369 7.12 2.27 -22.42
C THR A 369 7.43 0.81 -22.69
N ARG A 370 6.38 -0.02 -22.68
CA ARG A 370 6.38 -1.42 -23.07
C ARG A 370 5.21 -1.71 -24.00
N LEU A 371 5.26 -2.79 -24.75
CA LEU A 371 4.09 -3.29 -25.43
C LEU A 371 3.14 -3.91 -24.40
N VAL A 372 1.85 -3.82 -24.66
CA VAL A 372 0.81 -4.42 -23.83
C VAL A 372 0.40 -5.75 -24.46
N ASP A 373 0.18 -6.77 -23.63
CA ASP A 373 -0.32 -8.06 -24.09
C ASP A 373 -1.68 -7.87 -24.81
N PRO A 374 -1.88 -8.42 -26.01
CA PRO A 374 -3.12 -8.29 -26.74
C PRO A 374 -4.31 -9.01 -26.07
N ASP A 375 -4.05 -9.98 -25.19
CA ASP A 375 -5.08 -10.73 -24.48
C ASP A 375 -5.81 -9.83 -23.45
N PRO A 376 -7.13 -9.57 -23.62
CA PRO A 376 -7.89 -8.73 -22.71
C PRO A 376 -8.00 -9.31 -21.29
N ASP A 377 -7.93 -10.62 -21.13
CA ASP A 377 -8.00 -11.25 -19.81
C ASP A 377 -6.71 -11.03 -19.02
N LYS A 378 -5.56 -11.05 -19.69
CA LYS A 378 -4.28 -10.72 -19.06
C LYS A 378 -4.22 -9.25 -18.67
N ARG A 379 -4.70 -8.34 -19.54
CA ARG A 379 -4.78 -6.91 -19.23
C ARG A 379 -5.64 -6.60 -18.01
N ALA A 380 -6.52 -7.52 -17.68
CA ALA A 380 -7.39 -7.44 -16.52
C ALA A 380 -6.68 -7.38 -15.17
N PHE A 381 -5.47 -7.93 -15.08
CA PHE A 381 -4.67 -7.95 -13.84
C PHE A 381 -3.83 -6.69 -13.63
N GLY A 382 -4.08 -5.66 -14.41
CA GLY A 382 -3.35 -4.40 -14.30
C GLY A 382 -2.19 -4.29 -15.28
N PRO A 383 -1.71 -3.06 -15.46
CA PRO A 383 -0.70 -2.75 -16.47
C PRO A 383 0.63 -3.45 -16.22
N TYR A 384 1.04 -3.61 -14.96
CA TYR A 384 2.30 -4.26 -14.62
C TYR A 384 2.37 -5.70 -15.13
N PHE A 385 1.31 -6.48 -14.90
CA PHE A 385 1.26 -7.90 -15.26
C PHE A 385 1.06 -8.12 -16.76
N SER A 386 0.45 -7.16 -17.47
CA SER A 386 0.14 -7.27 -18.90
C SER A 386 1.19 -6.63 -19.83
N GLN A 387 2.24 -6.01 -19.29
CA GLN A 387 3.30 -5.42 -20.08
C GLN A 387 4.28 -6.46 -20.61
N THR A 388 4.71 -6.28 -21.86
CA THR A 388 5.64 -7.17 -22.55
C THR A 388 6.95 -6.45 -22.91
N TRP A 389 7.84 -7.11 -23.61
CA TRP A 389 9.17 -6.61 -24.01
C TRP A 389 9.22 -6.24 -25.49
N PRO A 390 10.19 -5.40 -25.92
CA PRO A 390 11.24 -4.78 -25.11
C PRO A 390 10.79 -3.55 -24.33
N VAL A 391 11.56 -3.21 -23.28
CA VAL A 391 11.41 -1.94 -22.57
C VAL A 391 12.04 -0.82 -23.41
N LYS A 392 11.34 0.30 -23.61
CA LYS A 392 11.81 1.47 -24.34
C LYS A 392 11.89 2.67 -23.39
N PRO A 393 13.10 3.08 -22.96
CA PRO A 393 13.27 4.25 -22.11
C PRO A 393 12.72 5.53 -22.73
N LEU A 394 12.06 6.36 -21.92
CA LEU A 394 11.68 7.74 -22.21
C LEU A 394 12.80 8.72 -21.76
N PRO A 395 12.74 9.99 -22.15
CA PRO A 395 13.74 10.97 -21.71
C PRO A 395 13.94 11.04 -20.21
N GLY A 396 12.85 11.00 -19.41
CA GLY A 396 12.89 11.03 -17.94
C GLY A 396 13.47 9.78 -17.27
N TYR A 397 13.71 8.71 -18.02
CA TYR A 397 14.31 7.49 -17.47
C TYR A 397 15.64 7.75 -16.74
N ARG A 398 16.44 8.69 -17.25
CA ARG A 398 17.75 9.03 -16.68
C ARG A 398 17.64 9.90 -15.45
N ASP A 399 16.54 10.61 -15.29
CA ASP A 399 16.37 11.61 -14.23
C ASP A 399 16.04 10.97 -12.88
N MET A 400 15.39 9.80 -12.87
CA MET A 400 15.12 9.05 -11.64
C MET A 400 16.36 8.29 -11.20
N THR A 401 16.94 8.65 -10.05
CA THR A 401 18.23 8.11 -9.57
C THR A 401 18.10 7.07 -8.46
N ALA A 402 16.99 7.08 -7.70
CA ALA A 402 16.62 6.05 -6.73
C ALA A 402 15.12 6.14 -6.41
N TYR A 403 14.53 5.01 -6.02
CA TYR A 403 13.19 4.93 -5.45
C TYR A 403 13.19 4.05 -4.20
N PHE A 404 12.60 4.56 -3.12
CA PHE A 404 12.40 3.84 -1.87
C PHE A 404 10.90 3.68 -1.62
N ASN A 405 10.43 2.43 -1.58
CA ASN A 405 9.04 2.06 -1.32
C ASN A 405 8.85 1.62 0.12
N VAL A 406 7.72 1.99 0.72
CA VAL A 406 7.36 1.60 2.09
C VAL A 406 6.03 0.87 2.05
N ASP A 407 6.09 -0.45 2.13
CA ASP A 407 4.90 -1.30 2.02
C ASP A 407 5.17 -2.73 2.51
N ASN A 408 5.49 -2.87 3.79
CA ASN A 408 5.67 -4.15 4.49
C ASN A 408 5.11 -4.07 5.92
N GLY A 409 3.90 -3.52 6.04
CA GLY A 409 3.24 -3.35 7.32
C GLY A 409 3.78 -2.21 8.17
N SER A 410 3.58 -2.27 9.49
CA SER A 410 3.83 -1.18 10.42
C SER A 410 5.02 -1.40 11.37
N GLY A 411 5.80 -2.44 11.15
CA GLY A 411 6.88 -2.82 12.04
C GLY A 411 8.15 -1.98 11.88
N LYS A 412 9.08 -2.21 12.78
CA LYS A 412 10.38 -1.55 12.80
C LYS A 412 11.16 -1.81 11.52
N LEU A 413 11.72 -0.78 10.90
CA LEU A 413 12.59 -0.90 9.76
C LEU A 413 13.89 -1.60 10.17
N ARG A 414 14.20 -2.74 9.52
CA ARG A 414 15.35 -3.59 9.82
C ARG A 414 16.40 -3.54 8.71
N GLY A 415 16.04 -3.05 7.51
CA GLY A 415 16.93 -3.00 6.37
C GLY A 415 16.25 -2.69 5.05
N ILE A 416 16.92 -3.04 3.96
CA ILE A 416 16.51 -2.78 2.59
C ILE A 416 16.70 -4.06 1.76
N TYR A 417 15.69 -4.41 0.94
CA TYR A 417 15.85 -5.38 -0.13
C TYR A 417 16.57 -4.74 -1.31
N GLY A 418 17.69 -5.33 -1.73
CA GLY A 418 18.49 -4.83 -2.85
C GLY A 418 17.90 -5.09 -4.24
N GLU A 419 16.75 -5.77 -4.32
CA GLU A 419 15.95 -6.01 -5.54
C GLU A 419 16.78 -6.61 -6.69
N GLY A 420 17.74 -7.48 -6.36
CA GLY A 420 18.66 -8.06 -7.32
C GLY A 420 19.67 -7.06 -7.92
N ASN A 421 19.69 -5.82 -7.46
CA ASN A 421 20.69 -4.81 -7.86
C ASN A 421 21.95 -4.94 -7.01
N LEU A 422 22.75 -5.96 -7.29
CA LEU A 422 23.95 -6.28 -6.51
C LEU A 422 24.97 -5.13 -6.47
N ALA A 423 25.03 -4.33 -7.53
CA ALA A 423 25.96 -3.21 -7.62
C ALA A 423 25.61 -2.05 -6.67
N ALA A 424 24.34 -1.92 -6.25
CA ALA A 424 23.89 -0.90 -5.29
C ALA A 424 24.15 -1.30 -3.82
N ILE A 425 24.33 -2.59 -3.52
CA ILE A 425 24.43 -3.11 -2.15
C ILE A 425 25.52 -2.43 -1.31
N PRO A 426 26.76 -2.22 -1.79
CA PRO A 426 27.80 -1.56 -0.99
C PRO A 426 27.37 -0.16 -0.54
N THR A 427 26.84 0.64 -1.45
CA THR A 427 26.36 2.00 -1.16
C THR A 427 25.18 2.00 -0.19
N LEU A 428 24.20 1.11 -0.38
CA LEU A 428 23.07 0.98 0.54
C LEU A 428 23.51 0.56 1.95
N ARG A 429 24.52 -0.31 2.07
CA ARG A 429 25.10 -0.68 3.37
C ARG A 429 25.80 0.50 4.04
N GLU A 430 26.54 1.30 3.29
CA GLU A 430 27.18 2.52 3.79
C GLU A 430 26.14 3.51 4.31
N TRP A 431 25.09 3.80 3.54
CA TRP A 431 24.03 4.73 3.93
C TRP A 431 23.21 4.24 5.11
N LEU A 432 23.06 2.91 5.27
CA LEU A 432 22.30 2.32 6.39
C LEU A 432 23.13 2.21 7.68
N ALA A 433 24.47 2.17 7.58
CA ALA A 433 25.36 1.92 8.72
C ALA A 433 25.14 2.85 9.95
N PRO A 434 24.85 4.16 9.80
CA PRO A 434 24.58 5.03 10.94
C PRO A 434 23.38 4.61 11.80
N PHE A 435 22.45 3.81 11.23
CA PHE A 435 21.20 3.40 11.90
C PHE A 435 21.30 2.00 12.54
N ALA A 436 22.50 1.43 12.64
CA ALA A 436 22.72 0.12 13.27
C ALA A 436 22.22 0.08 14.72
N SER A 437 22.43 1.16 15.49
CA SER A 437 21.92 1.27 16.85
C SER A 437 20.38 1.34 16.95
N MET A 438 19.73 1.70 15.84
CA MET A 438 18.26 1.66 15.71
C MET A 438 17.76 0.30 15.21
N GLY A 439 18.65 -0.67 14.92
CA GLY A 439 18.33 -2.01 14.46
C GLY A 439 18.14 -2.16 12.95
N ALA A 440 18.47 -1.14 12.16
CA ALA A 440 18.45 -1.17 10.71
C ALA A 440 19.86 -1.51 10.18
N THR A 441 20.11 -2.78 9.92
CA THR A 441 21.45 -3.27 9.60
C THR A 441 21.53 -4.10 8.33
N MET A 442 20.38 -4.59 7.83
CA MET A 442 20.35 -5.56 6.75
C MET A 442 20.22 -4.88 5.37
N VAL A 443 21.04 -5.29 4.42
CA VAL A 443 20.79 -5.08 2.99
C VAL A 443 20.81 -6.44 2.32
N ALA A 444 19.63 -6.97 2.02
CA ALA A 444 19.47 -8.30 1.45
C ALA A 444 19.64 -8.25 -0.09
N ALA A 445 20.40 -9.19 -0.63
CA ALA A 445 20.65 -9.25 -2.08
C ALA A 445 19.42 -9.68 -2.91
N ARG A 446 18.47 -10.35 -2.26
CA ARG A 446 17.29 -10.91 -2.94
C ARG A 446 16.28 -9.82 -3.33
N PRO A 447 15.49 -10.05 -4.37
CA PRO A 447 14.28 -9.25 -4.61
C PRO A 447 13.19 -9.61 -3.60
N THR A 448 12.25 -8.69 -3.42
CA THR A 448 10.94 -8.93 -2.83
C THR A 448 9.84 -8.58 -3.83
N GLY A 449 8.69 -9.18 -3.67
CA GLY A 449 7.53 -8.94 -4.52
C GLY A 449 6.51 -8.01 -3.89
N GLY A 450 5.35 -7.91 -4.51
CA GLY A 450 4.10 -7.47 -3.89
C GLY A 450 3.86 -5.97 -3.82
N SER A 451 4.70 -5.08 -4.41
CA SER A 451 4.42 -3.64 -4.33
C SER A 451 5.06 -2.80 -5.44
N ASP A 452 4.82 -1.49 -5.40
CA ASP A 452 5.14 -0.49 -6.43
C ASP A 452 6.61 -0.40 -6.84
N GLN A 453 7.58 -0.77 -5.97
CA GLN A 453 8.99 -0.82 -6.35
C GLN A 453 9.25 -1.77 -7.52
N GLN A 454 8.43 -2.80 -7.66
CA GLN A 454 8.59 -3.78 -8.74
C GLN A 454 8.46 -3.14 -10.12
N VAL A 455 7.57 -2.16 -10.27
CA VAL A 455 7.35 -1.51 -11.56
C VAL A 455 8.60 -0.81 -12.04
N MET A 456 9.28 -0.06 -11.16
CA MET A 456 10.54 0.63 -11.48
C MET A 456 11.71 -0.35 -11.58
N SER A 457 11.80 -1.30 -10.66
CA SER A 457 12.84 -2.33 -10.65
C SER A 457 12.80 -3.20 -11.91
N SER A 458 11.59 -3.50 -12.43
CA SER A 458 11.40 -4.31 -13.65
C SER A 458 11.85 -3.63 -14.94
N ILE A 459 12.13 -2.33 -14.92
CA ILE A 459 12.72 -1.60 -16.03
C ILE A 459 14.20 -1.24 -15.78
N GLY A 460 14.82 -1.85 -14.78
CA GLY A 460 16.24 -1.68 -14.48
C GLY A 460 16.59 -0.49 -13.59
N LEU A 461 15.60 0.29 -13.11
CA LEU A 461 15.85 1.41 -12.22
C LEU A 461 16.21 0.94 -10.80
N PRO A 462 17.03 1.71 -10.05
CA PRO A 462 17.35 1.42 -8.65
C PRO A 462 16.14 1.74 -7.77
N ALA A 463 15.30 0.75 -7.57
CA ALA A 463 14.08 0.81 -6.79
C ALA A 463 14.09 -0.30 -5.73
N PHE A 464 13.75 0.05 -4.49
CA PHE A 464 13.99 -0.77 -3.32
C PHE A 464 12.78 -0.77 -2.38
N GLN A 465 12.53 -1.91 -1.74
CA GLN A 465 11.55 -2.07 -0.66
C GLN A 465 12.28 -2.21 0.68
N PHE A 466 11.68 -1.72 1.76
CA PHE A 466 12.24 -1.88 3.09
C PHE A 466 11.94 -3.26 3.69
N ILE A 467 12.86 -3.75 4.51
CA ILE A 467 12.66 -4.90 5.39
C ILE A 467 12.10 -4.35 6.69
N GLN A 468 10.90 -4.77 7.09
CA GLN A 468 10.28 -4.41 8.35
C GLN A 468 10.07 -5.64 9.24
N ASP A 469 9.89 -5.43 10.54
CA ASP A 469 9.40 -6.47 11.43
C ASP A 469 7.95 -6.78 11.05
N ASP A 470 7.59 -8.05 11.01
CA ASP A 470 6.26 -8.49 10.57
C ASP A 470 5.16 -8.06 11.55
N LEU A 471 5.47 -8.00 12.84
CA LEU A 471 4.49 -7.86 13.91
C LEU A 471 3.41 -8.95 13.77
N ASP A 472 2.18 -8.54 13.51
CA ASP A 472 1.07 -9.43 13.19
C ASP A 472 0.52 -9.20 11.76
N TYR A 473 1.31 -8.52 10.90
CA TYR A 473 0.90 -8.12 9.57
C TYR A 473 0.53 -9.34 8.73
N ASP A 474 1.48 -10.21 8.41
CA ASP A 474 1.23 -11.40 7.58
C ASP A 474 0.28 -12.40 8.25
N ALA A 475 0.32 -12.49 9.59
CA ALA A 475 -0.46 -13.49 10.31
C ALA A 475 -1.95 -13.13 10.40
N ARG A 476 -2.31 -11.83 10.47
CA ARG A 476 -3.68 -11.44 10.84
C ARG A 476 -4.19 -10.16 10.20
N VAL A 477 -3.31 -9.20 9.88
CA VAL A 477 -3.73 -7.83 9.57
C VAL A 477 -3.87 -7.61 8.07
N HIS A 478 -2.91 -8.10 7.29
CA HIS A 478 -2.83 -7.92 5.85
C HIS A 478 -4.12 -8.35 5.16
N HIS A 479 -4.77 -7.41 4.50
CA HIS A 479 -6.03 -7.57 3.77
C HIS A 479 -7.21 -8.08 4.63
N THR A 480 -7.21 -7.86 5.94
CA THR A 480 -8.27 -8.39 6.80
C THR A 480 -9.03 -7.30 7.58
N SER A 481 -10.13 -7.73 8.20
CA SER A 481 -10.95 -6.90 9.09
C SER A 481 -10.27 -6.47 10.41
N LEU A 482 -8.97 -6.78 10.61
CA LEU A 482 -8.17 -6.31 11.74
C LEU A 482 -7.28 -5.11 11.42
N ASP A 483 -7.17 -4.68 10.17
CA ASP A 483 -6.25 -3.62 9.77
C ASP A 483 -6.69 -2.24 10.28
N SER A 484 -6.41 -1.97 11.55
CA SER A 484 -6.76 -0.76 12.27
C SER A 484 -5.54 -0.13 12.95
N VAL A 485 -5.68 1.11 13.45
CA VAL A 485 -4.63 1.87 14.15
C VAL A 485 -4.04 1.11 15.34
N ASP A 486 -4.81 0.24 15.99
CA ASP A 486 -4.34 -0.54 17.15
C ASP A 486 -3.20 -1.51 16.81
N HIS A 487 -3.02 -1.85 15.55
CA HIS A 487 -1.94 -2.69 15.03
C HIS A 487 -0.66 -1.90 14.68
N LEU A 488 -0.69 -0.57 14.77
CA LEU A 488 0.47 0.27 14.54
C LEU A 488 1.35 0.43 15.79
N ARG A 489 2.63 0.69 15.59
CA ARG A 489 3.59 0.94 16.67
C ARG A 489 4.31 2.26 16.45
N ALA A 490 3.92 3.30 17.18
CA ALA A 490 4.41 4.67 17.03
C ALA A 490 5.95 4.80 17.01
N ALA A 491 6.64 4.02 17.85
CA ALA A 491 8.10 4.04 17.90
C ALA A 491 8.73 3.49 16.60
N ASP A 492 8.12 2.45 16.01
CA ASP A 492 8.60 1.82 14.80
C ASP A 492 8.37 2.73 13.58
N LEU A 493 7.19 3.36 13.49
CA LEU A 493 6.89 4.31 12.41
C LEU A 493 7.79 5.55 12.46
N ARG A 494 8.06 6.10 13.66
CA ARG A 494 9.00 7.21 13.82
C ARG A 494 10.41 6.84 13.36
N GLN A 495 10.89 5.67 13.79
CA GLN A 495 12.20 5.16 13.38
C GLN A 495 12.28 4.99 11.85
N ALA A 496 11.27 4.43 11.22
CA ALA A 496 11.23 4.25 9.76
C ALA A 496 11.22 5.60 9.02
N ALA A 497 10.43 6.58 9.47
CA ALA A 497 10.37 7.90 8.86
C ALA A 497 11.71 8.67 8.96
N VAL A 498 12.38 8.59 10.11
CA VAL A 498 13.71 9.19 10.32
C VAL A 498 14.75 8.55 9.39
N ILE A 499 14.79 7.22 9.31
CA ILE A 499 15.72 6.52 8.44
C ILE A 499 15.45 6.85 6.97
N LEU A 500 14.19 6.83 6.55
CA LEU A 500 13.80 7.20 5.18
C LEU A 500 14.24 8.64 4.86
N ALA A 501 13.98 9.61 5.74
CA ALA A 501 14.37 11.00 5.53
C ALA A 501 15.90 11.14 5.35
N CYS A 502 16.70 10.43 6.16
CA CYS A 502 18.15 10.43 6.03
C CYS A 502 18.61 9.79 4.73
N LEU A 503 18.07 8.61 4.36
CA LEU A 503 18.40 7.93 3.11
C LEU A 503 18.07 8.77 1.87
N LEU A 504 16.97 9.53 1.92
CA LEU A 504 16.60 10.45 0.84
C LEU A 504 17.63 11.57 0.68
N VAL A 505 18.15 12.12 1.77
CA VAL A 505 19.21 13.14 1.72
C VAL A 505 20.50 12.54 1.17
N GLU A 506 20.94 11.39 1.68
CA GLU A 506 22.13 10.70 1.18
C GLU A 506 22.03 10.42 -0.34
N ALA A 507 20.91 9.88 -0.80
CA ALA A 507 20.71 9.58 -2.21
C ALA A 507 20.60 10.85 -3.08
N ALA A 508 19.99 11.94 -2.53
CA ALA A 508 19.83 13.19 -3.26
C ALA A 508 21.12 14.00 -3.36
N ASP A 509 22.04 13.86 -2.41
CA ASP A 509 23.33 14.55 -2.39
C ASP A 509 24.50 13.71 -2.90
N ALA A 510 24.33 12.40 -3.09
CA ALA A 510 25.36 11.52 -3.63
C ALA A 510 25.95 12.07 -4.94
N ASP A 511 27.28 12.04 -5.08
CA ASP A 511 27.96 12.51 -6.28
C ASP A 511 27.53 11.71 -7.51
N GLU A 512 27.49 10.39 -7.37
CA GLU A 512 27.05 9.48 -8.42
C GLU A 512 25.67 8.89 -8.06
N PRO A 513 24.77 8.72 -9.04
CA PRO A 513 23.50 8.02 -8.83
C PRO A 513 23.76 6.54 -8.53
N LEU A 514 22.80 5.91 -7.83
CA LEU A 514 22.85 4.46 -7.61
C LEU A 514 22.93 3.70 -8.94
N PRO A 515 23.71 2.61 -9.00
CA PRO A 515 23.83 1.79 -10.20
C PRO A 515 22.48 1.24 -10.65
N ARG A 516 22.28 1.13 -11.95
CA ARG A 516 21.11 0.52 -12.57
C ARG A 516 21.38 -0.91 -12.93
N LYS A 517 20.35 -1.75 -12.90
CA LYS A 517 20.41 -3.07 -13.53
C LYS A 517 20.45 -2.91 -15.05
N ALA A 518 20.87 -3.95 -15.75
CA ALA A 518 20.76 -3.98 -17.21
C ALA A 518 19.29 -3.77 -17.62
N LEU A 519 19.07 -3.04 -18.72
CA LEU A 519 17.74 -2.89 -19.27
C LEU A 519 17.21 -4.25 -19.73
N PRO A 520 16.05 -4.71 -19.24
CA PRO A 520 15.55 -6.04 -19.58
C PRO A 520 15.19 -6.15 -21.06
N SER A 521 15.59 -7.22 -21.70
CA SER A 521 15.30 -7.52 -23.11
C SER A 521 14.31 -8.68 -23.30
N ALA A 522 14.02 -9.38 -22.22
CA ALA A 522 13.10 -10.52 -22.16
C ALA A 522 12.32 -10.46 -20.83
N PRO A 523 11.28 -11.29 -20.66
CA PRO A 523 10.62 -11.43 -19.37
C PRO A 523 11.69 -11.66 -18.31
N ASP A 524 11.92 -10.65 -17.48
CA ASP A 524 12.53 -10.96 -16.22
C ASP A 524 11.42 -11.50 -15.31
N ASP A 525 11.80 -12.21 -14.42
CA ASP A 525 11.23 -13.08 -13.49
C ASP A 525 10.39 -12.27 -12.51
N ARG A 526 9.18 -11.95 -12.94
CA ARG A 526 8.12 -11.52 -12.04
C ARG A 526 7.87 -12.67 -11.10
N HIS A 527 8.12 -12.45 -9.83
CA HIS A 527 7.94 -13.46 -8.81
C HIS A 527 6.50 -13.97 -8.83
N PRO A 528 6.28 -15.29 -8.97
CA PRO A 528 4.93 -15.85 -8.92
C PRO A 528 4.31 -15.84 -7.51
N ASP A 529 5.08 -15.42 -6.50
CA ASP A 529 4.69 -15.46 -5.09
C ASP A 529 4.39 -14.06 -4.51
N SER A 530 4.16 -13.06 -5.36
CA SER A 530 3.69 -11.73 -4.98
C SER A 530 2.21 -11.56 -5.23
#